data_9a2c9c344bfa9042a3172d453c53455a
#
_entry.id   9a2c9c344bfa9042a3172d453c53455a
#
_cell.length_a   1.000
_cell.length_b   1.000
_cell.length_c   1.000
_cell.angle_alpha   90.00
_cell.angle_beta   90.00
_cell.angle_gamma   90.00
#
_symmetry.space_group_name_H-M   'P 1'
#
loop_
_entity.id
_entity.type
_entity.pdbx_description
1 polymer ?
#
loop_
_entity_poly.entity_id
_entity_poly.type
_entity_poly.pdbx_seq_one_letter_code
_entity_poly.pdbx_strand_id
1 'polypeptide(L)'
;MTTEPLYVKQLSIVSFGTKSIELSGESNTLEALDISFENEILKTGEVVCKMYAPNIKEIDITGNISTKSYSLGKCFPKAKYIYLYDTNVGKSGTLDGFQDIETLFISGKKVTDMNLSFLSGITIHRLEIEKTKISKLDMAPLRKTKLNVLDIDNCPIKKLMLLPLKNTGIVSLSISNCYITSLNLKEVSNKTLTTLSIINCPLKKLDVSPLKNTLETLYVGDRQQFYTKYREVYKKTKFTTLDLSMMKKLKEVYGSGAGSIKTVRLKNPKKHVRVKTLQELHLYGTKIKSIDVSGLTKLKKLYVGNCTTKCNINKCTKLEELGIINRGTTDLSLKSKSLKHLQYRGGKVKKLSVKKCPKLYAVTIRGTKAKSLDFKGNKNLLYLSIYNSNIGKVVYPKVKKADWRYEYKIQDKRFSSDPITNAEESGIFTYEHYLGGYNINQVKTVDISAWKRLSSAMKKRQLANGYKFVMKQYTPRRIIINKKLRSSDKKWIRAVAKKIKAKVIMW
;
A
#
# COMPACT_ATOMS: atom_id res chain seq x y z
N MET A 1 -35.86 26.56 39.95
CA MET A 1 -35.05 25.67 39.09
C MET A 1 -34.88 26.35 37.75
N THR A 2 -33.75 26.98 37.52
CA THR A 2 -33.40 27.57 36.24
C THR A 2 -32.93 26.38 35.35
N THR A 3 -33.79 25.95 34.42
CA THR A 3 -33.38 25.00 33.37
C THR A 3 -32.41 25.73 32.46
N GLU A 4 -31.13 25.39 32.53
CA GLU A 4 -30.19 25.83 31.52
C GLU A 4 -30.67 25.35 30.15
N PRO A 5 -30.68 26.20 29.11
CA PRO A 5 -31.08 25.79 27.79
C PRO A 5 -30.13 24.69 27.28
N LEU A 6 -30.66 23.54 26.89
CA LEU A 6 -29.93 22.47 26.25
C LEU A 6 -29.41 22.97 24.88
N TYR A 7 -28.12 23.27 24.79
CA TYR A 7 -27.47 23.64 23.53
C TYR A 7 -27.19 22.39 22.70
N VAL A 8 -27.98 22.15 21.65
CA VAL A 8 -27.75 21.07 20.69
C VAL A 8 -26.65 21.54 19.75
N LYS A 9 -25.54 20.80 19.71
CA LYS A 9 -24.40 21.08 18.82
C LYS A 9 -24.41 20.21 17.57
N GLN A 10 -25.01 19.05 17.62
CA GLN A 10 -25.10 18.12 16.49
C GLN A 10 -26.52 17.64 16.34
N LEU A 11 -27.00 17.67 15.10
CA LEU A 11 -28.28 17.09 14.68
C LEU A 11 -28.01 15.93 13.75
N SER A 12 -28.39 14.73 14.15
CA SER A 12 -28.34 13.53 13.30
C SER A 12 -29.74 12.98 13.11
N ILE A 13 -30.15 12.81 11.86
CA ILE A 13 -31.46 12.31 11.48
C ILE A 13 -31.29 11.09 10.57
N VAL A 14 -31.69 9.92 11.07
CA VAL A 14 -31.73 8.69 10.29
C VAL A 14 -33.18 8.33 9.99
N SER A 15 -33.55 8.31 8.72
CA SER A 15 -34.91 7.99 8.29
C SER A 15 -35.00 6.59 7.72
N PHE A 16 -35.92 5.79 8.25
CA PHE A 16 -36.17 4.41 7.83
C PHE A 16 -37.42 4.26 6.92
N GLY A 17 -38.16 5.30 6.61
CA GLY A 17 -39.39 5.15 5.85
C GLY A 17 -39.99 6.42 5.27
N THR A 18 -39.49 7.59 5.61
CA THR A 18 -40.00 8.85 5.06
C THR A 18 -39.38 9.13 3.68
N LYS A 19 -40.21 9.73 2.81
CA LYS A 19 -39.77 10.15 1.46
C LYS A 19 -39.03 11.48 1.48
N SER A 20 -39.26 12.32 2.49
CA SER A 20 -38.58 13.60 2.63
C SER A 20 -38.40 14.02 4.09
N ILE A 21 -37.36 14.78 4.33
CA ILE A 21 -37.07 15.46 5.60
C ILE A 21 -37.02 16.95 5.28
N GLU A 22 -37.83 17.76 5.99
CA GLU A 22 -37.76 19.22 5.91
C GLU A 22 -37.06 19.76 7.17
N LEU A 23 -36.02 20.58 6.96
CA LEU A 23 -35.37 21.37 7.99
C LEU A 23 -35.79 22.82 7.82
N SER A 24 -36.34 23.44 8.86
CA SER A 24 -36.75 24.83 8.85
C SER A 24 -36.36 25.55 10.16
N GLY A 25 -36.36 26.89 10.12
CA GLY A 25 -36.02 27.72 11.27
C GLY A 25 -34.56 28.15 11.31
N GLU A 26 -34.13 28.60 12.50
CA GLU A 26 -32.78 29.09 12.72
C GLU A 26 -32.11 28.42 13.92
N SER A 27 -30.79 28.21 13.81
CA SER A 27 -29.99 27.71 14.92
C SER A 27 -28.60 28.36 14.95
N ASN A 28 -28.27 28.96 16.06
CA ASN A 28 -26.92 29.51 16.31
C ASN A 28 -26.05 28.56 17.14
N THR A 29 -26.54 27.39 17.52
CA THR A 29 -25.81 26.42 18.35
C THR A 29 -25.34 25.19 17.62
N LEU A 30 -25.96 24.85 16.50
CA LEU A 30 -25.57 23.68 15.69
C LEU A 30 -24.19 23.89 15.06
N GLU A 31 -23.33 22.89 15.22
CA GLU A 31 -21.99 22.81 14.63
C GLU A 31 -21.85 21.70 13.60
N ALA A 32 -22.71 20.68 13.65
CA ALA A 32 -22.72 19.57 12.68
C ALA A 32 -24.15 19.10 12.34
N LEU A 33 -24.36 18.69 11.09
CA LEU A 33 -25.58 18.15 10.57
C LEU A 33 -25.32 16.84 9.81
N ASP A 34 -26.02 15.77 10.19
CA ASP A 34 -25.99 14.47 9.52
C ASP A 34 -27.41 14.05 9.19
N ILE A 35 -27.69 13.77 7.91
CA ILE A 35 -28.98 13.28 7.43
C ILE A 35 -28.77 12.06 6.55
N SER A 36 -29.31 10.94 6.96
CA SER A 36 -29.27 9.71 6.19
C SER A 36 -30.64 9.07 5.99
N PHE A 37 -30.82 8.43 4.84
CA PHE A 37 -32.01 7.63 4.52
C PHE A 37 -31.60 6.17 4.43
N GLU A 38 -31.89 5.41 5.46
CA GLU A 38 -31.67 3.96 5.51
C GLU A 38 -32.95 3.24 5.09
N ASN A 39 -33.16 3.02 3.79
CA ASN A 39 -34.28 2.25 3.32
C ASN A 39 -33.93 1.41 2.10
N GLU A 40 -34.03 0.08 2.22
CA GLU A 40 -33.83 -0.87 1.11
C GLU A 40 -34.90 -0.73 0.03
N ILE A 41 -36.10 -0.20 0.35
CA ILE A 41 -37.29 -0.12 -0.52
C ILE A 41 -37.41 1.25 -1.21
N LEU A 42 -37.13 2.33 -0.47
CA LEU A 42 -37.21 3.71 -0.99
C LEU A 42 -35.80 4.16 -1.39
N LYS A 43 -35.47 4.00 -2.66
CA LYS A 43 -34.13 4.25 -3.20
C LYS A 43 -33.62 5.69 -3.10
N THR A 44 -34.44 6.67 -2.72
CA THR A 44 -34.03 8.09 -2.57
C THR A 44 -34.96 8.81 -1.62
N GLY A 45 -34.37 9.32 -0.51
CA GLY A 45 -35.01 10.37 0.27
C GLY A 45 -34.69 11.75 -0.30
N GLU A 46 -35.54 12.73 -0.02
CA GLU A 46 -35.37 14.13 -0.40
C GLU A 46 -35.18 15.01 0.86
N VAL A 47 -34.16 15.84 0.84
CA VAL A 47 -33.92 16.83 1.89
C VAL A 47 -34.42 18.18 1.44
N VAL A 48 -35.38 18.77 2.16
CA VAL A 48 -35.82 20.14 1.97
C VAL A 48 -35.17 21.01 3.04
N CYS A 49 -34.18 21.80 2.64
CA CYS A 49 -33.47 22.67 3.56
C CYS A 49 -33.96 24.12 3.45
N LYS A 50 -34.62 24.62 4.48
CA LYS A 50 -35.04 26.01 4.66
C LYS A 50 -34.51 26.58 5.97
N MET A 51 -33.59 25.85 6.62
CA MET A 51 -32.96 26.21 7.89
C MET A 51 -31.78 27.17 7.65
N TYR A 52 -31.59 28.13 8.57
CA TYR A 52 -30.36 28.92 8.63
C TYR A 52 -29.58 28.57 9.91
N ALA A 53 -28.38 28.00 9.74
CA ALA A 53 -27.54 27.62 10.85
C ALA A 53 -26.04 27.96 10.53
N PRO A 54 -25.66 29.24 10.79
CA PRO A 54 -24.37 29.77 10.33
C PRO A 54 -23.15 29.20 11.05
N ASN A 55 -23.33 28.49 12.16
CA ASN A 55 -22.23 27.90 12.91
C ASN A 55 -21.96 26.43 12.58
N ILE A 56 -22.73 25.82 11.68
CA ILE A 56 -22.44 24.49 11.16
C ILE A 56 -21.12 24.50 10.39
N LYS A 57 -20.23 23.59 10.77
CA LYS A 57 -18.91 23.37 10.15
C LYS A 57 -18.88 22.13 9.30
N GLU A 58 -19.71 21.14 9.61
CA GLU A 58 -19.76 19.84 8.94
C GLU A 58 -21.19 19.48 8.53
N ILE A 59 -21.32 19.03 7.28
CA ILE A 59 -22.59 18.59 6.69
C ILE A 59 -22.35 17.22 6.10
N ASP A 60 -23.15 16.23 6.49
CA ASP A 60 -23.24 14.91 5.90
C ASP A 60 -24.68 14.68 5.42
N ILE A 61 -24.89 14.53 4.12
CA ILE A 61 -26.22 14.32 3.55
C ILE A 61 -26.18 13.13 2.61
N THR A 62 -27.00 12.13 2.91
CA THR A 62 -27.34 11.04 1.99
C THR A 62 -28.75 11.27 1.43
N GLY A 63 -28.86 11.43 0.12
CA GLY A 63 -30.14 11.64 -0.58
C GLY A 63 -30.17 12.90 -1.43
N ASN A 64 -31.29 13.12 -2.14
CA ASN A 64 -31.44 14.28 -3.02
C ASN A 64 -31.75 15.55 -2.22
N ILE A 65 -31.18 16.67 -2.66
CA ILE A 65 -31.62 17.99 -2.18
C ILE A 65 -32.79 18.47 -3.04
N SER A 66 -33.89 18.82 -2.38
CA SER A 66 -35.11 19.27 -3.05
C SER A 66 -34.91 20.61 -3.78
N THR A 67 -35.57 20.75 -4.89
CA THR A 67 -35.65 22.05 -5.60
C THR A 67 -36.40 23.12 -4.80
N LYS A 68 -37.13 22.73 -3.75
CA LYS A 68 -37.80 23.64 -2.79
C LYS A 68 -36.87 24.14 -1.68
N SER A 69 -35.66 23.61 -1.62
CA SER A 69 -34.62 24.02 -0.64
C SER A 69 -34.04 25.39 -1.02
N TYR A 70 -33.60 26.13 -0.01
CA TYR A 70 -32.54 27.11 -0.21
C TYR A 70 -31.26 26.39 -0.61
N SER A 71 -30.30 27.07 -1.23
CA SER A 71 -28.99 26.48 -1.46
C SER A 71 -28.30 26.15 -0.14
N LEU A 72 -27.58 25.02 -0.09
CA LEU A 72 -26.93 24.59 1.16
C LEU A 72 -25.94 25.64 1.68
N GLY A 73 -25.23 26.35 0.81
CA GLY A 73 -24.32 27.39 1.25
C GLY A 73 -25.02 28.62 1.83
N LYS A 74 -26.28 28.91 1.46
CA LYS A 74 -27.10 29.93 2.14
C LYS A 74 -27.60 29.43 3.50
N CYS A 75 -27.95 28.16 3.60
CA CYS A 75 -28.36 27.56 4.88
C CYS A 75 -27.20 27.49 5.86
N PHE A 76 -25.99 27.13 5.39
CA PHE A 76 -24.83 26.79 6.20
C PHE A 76 -23.55 27.48 5.67
N PRO A 77 -23.46 28.80 5.67
CA PRO A 77 -22.45 29.55 4.93
C PRO A 77 -20.98 29.29 5.41
N LYS A 78 -20.82 28.87 6.65
CA LYS A 78 -19.51 28.57 7.25
C LYS A 78 -19.14 27.09 7.25
N ALA A 79 -19.94 26.22 6.60
CA ALA A 79 -19.62 24.80 6.52
C ALA A 79 -18.32 24.60 5.72
N LYS A 80 -17.40 23.84 6.31
CA LYS A 80 -16.05 23.55 5.78
C LYS A 80 -15.91 22.13 5.30
N TYR A 81 -16.59 21.19 5.90
CA TYR A 81 -16.57 19.77 5.61
C TYR A 81 -17.94 19.36 5.09
N ILE A 82 -18.01 19.00 3.81
CA ILE A 82 -19.26 18.74 3.12
C ILE A 82 -19.16 17.36 2.49
N TYR A 83 -20.00 16.42 2.95
CA TYR A 83 -20.10 15.05 2.50
C TYR A 83 -21.48 14.81 1.89
N LEU A 84 -21.52 14.49 0.60
CA LEU A 84 -22.76 14.33 -0.16
C LEU A 84 -22.80 12.94 -0.80
N TYR A 85 -23.75 12.14 -0.38
CA TYR A 85 -23.92 10.76 -0.86
C TYR A 85 -25.23 10.60 -1.65
N ASP A 86 -25.11 10.07 -2.87
CA ASP A 86 -26.25 9.90 -3.79
C ASP A 86 -27.08 11.17 -4.00
N THR A 87 -26.42 12.32 -3.99
CA THR A 87 -27.02 13.65 -4.05
C THR A 87 -27.02 14.21 -5.47
N ASN A 88 -28.08 14.95 -5.83
CA ASN A 88 -28.25 15.58 -7.16
C ASN A 88 -27.42 16.89 -7.31
N VAL A 89 -26.10 16.78 -7.26
CA VAL A 89 -25.17 17.93 -7.35
C VAL A 89 -25.01 18.52 -8.77
N GLY A 90 -25.66 17.95 -9.77
CA GLY A 90 -25.67 18.46 -11.16
C GLY A 90 -26.53 19.71 -11.37
N LYS A 91 -27.48 19.98 -10.46
CA LYS A 91 -28.39 21.13 -10.60
C LYS A 91 -27.67 22.42 -10.14
N SER A 92 -27.82 23.48 -10.95
CA SER A 92 -27.30 24.81 -10.59
C SER A 92 -28.05 25.33 -9.36
N GLY A 93 -27.31 26.05 -8.51
CA GLY A 93 -27.85 26.73 -7.32
C GLY A 93 -27.98 25.89 -6.05
N THR A 94 -27.90 24.56 -6.13
CA THR A 94 -28.08 23.68 -4.96
C THR A 94 -27.01 23.89 -3.89
N LEU A 95 -25.77 24.17 -4.31
CA LEU A 95 -24.61 24.32 -3.43
C LEU A 95 -24.08 25.78 -3.35
N ASP A 96 -24.80 26.76 -3.89
CA ASP A 96 -24.34 28.15 -3.90
C ASP A 96 -24.29 28.74 -2.48
N GLY A 97 -23.40 29.70 -2.24
CA GLY A 97 -23.35 30.52 -1.05
C GLY A 97 -22.36 30.11 0.03
N PHE A 98 -21.61 29.02 -0.15
CA PHE A 98 -20.46 28.73 0.71
C PHE A 98 -19.36 29.77 0.55
N GLN A 99 -18.67 30.08 1.66
CA GLN A 99 -17.56 31.06 1.67
C GLN A 99 -16.21 30.41 1.46
N ASP A 100 -15.97 29.26 2.14
CA ASP A 100 -14.70 28.57 2.16
C ASP A 100 -14.94 27.09 2.47
N ILE A 101 -14.38 26.20 1.69
CA ILE A 101 -14.57 24.75 1.84
C ILE A 101 -13.19 24.08 2.04
N GLU A 102 -13.00 23.39 3.16
CA GLU A 102 -11.82 22.58 3.37
C GLU A 102 -11.90 21.29 2.57
N THR A 103 -13.03 20.58 2.68
CA THR A 103 -13.27 19.30 1.99
C THR A 103 -14.66 19.25 1.43
N LEU A 104 -14.77 18.97 0.12
CA LEU A 104 -16.00 18.56 -0.54
C LEU A 104 -15.84 17.12 -1.03
N PHE A 105 -16.62 16.23 -0.45
CA PHE A 105 -16.70 14.82 -0.83
C PHE A 105 -18.05 14.54 -1.48
N ILE A 106 -18.01 13.94 -2.67
CA ILE A 106 -19.22 13.59 -3.43
C ILE A 106 -19.11 12.14 -3.85
N SER A 107 -20.07 11.33 -3.43
CA SER A 107 -20.09 9.91 -3.74
C SER A 107 -21.48 9.42 -4.08
N GLY A 108 -21.56 8.30 -4.81
CA GLY A 108 -22.80 7.56 -5.00
C GLY A 108 -23.19 7.33 -6.45
N LYS A 109 -23.82 6.19 -6.69
CA LYS A 109 -24.21 5.72 -8.04
C LYS A 109 -25.35 6.52 -8.68
N LYS A 110 -26.04 7.34 -7.89
CA LYS A 110 -27.12 8.22 -8.40
C LYS A 110 -26.58 9.55 -8.91
N VAL A 111 -25.34 9.91 -8.58
CA VAL A 111 -24.67 11.09 -9.09
C VAL A 111 -24.27 10.84 -10.55
N THR A 112 -25.08 11.31 -11.48
CA THR A 112 -24.89 11.12 -12.93
C THR A 112 -24.30 12.33 -13.62
N ASP A 113 -24.41 13.49 -13.00
CA ASP A 113 -23.93 14.78 -13.48
C ASP A 113 -23.39 15.61 -12.31
N MET A 114 -22.53 16.58 -12.61
CA MET A 114 -21.94 17.48 -11.62
C MET A 114 -21.69 18.85 -12.22
N ASN A 115 -22.24 19.86 -11.56
CA ASN A 115 -21.97 21.25 -11.86
C ASN A 115 -21.12 21.86 -10.74
N LEU A 116 -19.88 22.23 -11.06
CA LEU A 116 -18.92 22.84 -10.12
C LEU A 116 -18.96 24.38 -10.14
N SER A 117 -19.92 25.02 -10.82
CA SER A 117 -19.97 26.48 -10.97
C SER A 117 -19.97 27.22 -9.62
N PHE A 118 -20.58 26.63 -8.58
CA PHE A 118 -20.62 27.17 -7.23
C PHE A 118 -19.24 27.31 -6.58
N LEU A 119 -18.21 26.58 -7.07
CA LEU A 119 -16.84 26.68 -6.60
C LEU A 119 -16.08 27.86 -7.21
N SER A 120 -16.67 28.54 -8.19
CA SER A 120 -16.03 29.65 -8.87
C SER A 120 -15.84 30.84 -7.92
N GLY A 121 -14.58 31.17 -7.62
CA GLY A 121 -14.24 32.31 -6.77
C GLY A 121 -14.18 32.04 -5.26
N ILE A 122 -14.52 30.82 -4.83
CA ILE A 122 -14.36 30.42 -3.42
C ILE A 122 -13.07 29.62 -3.20
N THR A 123 -12.63 29.54 -1.95
CA THR A 123 -11.52 28.67 -1.56
C THR A 123 -12.03 27.25 -1.36
N ILE A 124 -11.39 26.29 -2.03
CA ILE A 124 -11.58 24.86 -1.73
C ILE A 124 -10.19 24.19 -1.69
N HIS A 125 -9.92 23.42 -0.63
CA HIS A 125 -8.63 22.76 -0.48
C HIS A 125 -8.64 21.31 -0.99
N ARG A 126 -9.71 20.58 -0.79
CA ARG A 126 -9.84 19.18 -1.19
C ARG A 126 -11.18 18.91 -1.88
N LEU A 127 -11.11 18.31 -3.08
CA LEU A 127 -12.27 17.80 -3.81
C LEU A 127 -12.08 16.30 -4.03
N GLU A 128 -13.02 15.52 -3.55
CA GLU A 128 -13.06 14.07 -3.72
C GLU A 128 -14.38 13.66 -4.40
N ILE A 129 -14.27 12.87 -5.46
CA ILE A 129 -15.41 12.38 -6.26
C ILE A 129 -15.24 10.87 -6.42
N GLU A 130 -16.12 10.09 -5.80
CA GLU A 130 -15.97 8.64 -5.86
C GLU A 130 -17.29 7.89 -6.15
N LYS A 131 -17.17 6.72 -6.80
CA LYS A 131 -18.27 5.76 -7.04
C LYS A 131 -19.49 6.38 -7.72
N THR A 132 -19.28 7.41 -8.55
CA THR A 132 -20.35 8.11 -9.29
C THR A 132 -20.55 7.54 -10.68
N LYS A 133 -21.61 7.97 -11.37
CA LYS A 133 -21.84 7.69 -12.80
C LYS A 133 -21.43 8.86 -13.70
N ILE A 134 -20.69 9.83 -13.19
CA ILE A 134 -20.22 10.99 -13.94
C ILE A 134 -19.26 10.54 -15.03
N SER A 135 -19.62 10.79 -16.28
CA SER A 135 -18.79 10.46 -17.46
C SER A 135 -18.01 11.64 -18.02
N LYS A 136 -18.42 12.86 -17.67
CA LYS A 136 -17.78 14.12 -18.03
C LYS A 136 -17.68 15.00 -16.78
N LEU A 137 -16.56 15.67 -16.60
CA LEU A 137 -16.36 16.60 -15.50
C LEU A 137 -15.77 17.88 -16.07
N ASP A 138 -16.51 18.99 -15.97
CA ASP A 138 -15.99 20.33 -16.28
C ASP A 138 -15.29 20.89 -15.03
N MET A 139 -13.99 21.09 -15.15
CA MET A 139 -13.17 21.68 -14.08
C MET A 139 -12.88 23.16 -14.27
N ALA A 140 -13.46 23.82 -15.30
CA ALA A 140 -13.23 25.24 -15.55
C ALA A 140 -13.50 26.14 -14.32
N PRO A 141 -14.54 25.86 -13.49
CA PRO A 141 -14.80 26.62 -12.26
C PRO A 141 -13.67 26.57 -11.25
N LEU A 142 -12.83 25.51 -11.26
CA LEU A 142 -11.73 25.35 -10.32
C LEU A 142 -10.53 26.28 -10.59
N ARG A 143 -10.50 26.97 -11.73
CA ARG A 143 -9.34 27.74 -12.20
C ARG A 143 -8.87 28.84 -11.23
N LYS A 144 -9.77 29.39 -10.43
CA LYS A 144 -9.47 30.45 -9.46
C LYS A 144 -9.52 29.98 -8.01
N THR A 145 -9.70 28.69 -7.79
CA THR A 145 -9.73 28.10 -6.43
C THR A 145 -8.31 27.86 -5.90
N LYS A 146 -8.19 27.57 -4.59
CA LYS A 146 -6.94 27.14 -3.94
C LYS A 146 -6.86 25.63 -3.77
N LEU A 147 -7.35 24.87 -4.73
CA LEU A 147 -7.42 23.42 -4.65
C LEU A 147 -6.02 22.78 -4.51
N ASN A 148 -5.80 22.07 -3.43
CA ASN A 148 -4.55 21.37 -3.15
C ASN A 148 -4.63 19.88 -3.46
N VAL A 149 -5.80 19.27 -3.28
CA VAL A 149 -6.01 17.83 -3.47
C VAL A 149 -7.23 17.61 -4.36
N LEU A 150 -7.03 16.87 -5.46
CA LEU A 150 -8.11 16.33 -6.28
C LEU A 150 -8.01 14.81 -6.30
N ASP A 151 -9.06 14.14 -5.85
CA ASP A 151 -9.20 12.68 -5.92
C ASP A 151 -10.46 12.29 -6.69
N ILE A 152 -10.28 11.49 -7.73
CA ILE A 152 -11.38 10.95 -8.56
C ILE A 152 -11.23 9.43 -8.59
N ASP A 153 -12.16 8.72 -7.95
CA ASP A 153 -12.13 7.27 -7.87
C ASP A 153 -13.41 6.63 -8.36
N ASN A 154 -13.29 5.56 -9.12
CA ASN A 154 -14.39 4.73 -9.57
C ASN A 154 -15.52 5.53 -10.28
N CYS A 155 -15.11 6.40 -11.20
CA CYS A 155 -15.97 7.22 -12.04
C CYS A 155 -15.77 6.85 -13.52
N PRO A 156 -16.85 6.78 -14.36
CA PRO A 156 -16.73 6.39 -15.77
C PRO A 156 -16.17 7.50 -16.68
N ILE A 157 -15.34 8.39 -16.13
CA ILE A 157 -14.72 9.51 -16.84
C ILE A 157 -13.73 8.98 -17.87
N LYS A 158 -13.88 9.37 -19.13
CA LYS A 158 -13.02 8.96 -20.25
C LYS A 158 -11.96 9.98 -20.63
N LYS A 159 -12.21 11.26 -20.37
CA LYS A 159 -11.31 12.38 -20.67
C LYS A 159 -11.35 13.39 -19.53
N LEU A 160 -10.19 13.90 -19.15
CA LEU A 160 -10.06 14.90 -18.11
C LEU A 160 -9.12 16.01 -18.62
N MET A 161 -9.58 17.25 -18.58
CA MET A 161 -8.81 18.44 -18.94
C MET A 161 -8.19 19.01 -17.67
N LEU A 162 -6.85 19.01 -17.59
CA LEU A 162 -6.13 19.43 -16.39
C LEU A 162 -5.76 20.91 -16.37
N LEU A 163 -5.92 21.62 -17.50
CA LEU A 163 -5.54 23.03 -17.62
C LEU A 163 -6.14 23.95 -16.53
N PRO A 164 -7.40 23.76 -16.09
CA PRO A 164 -7.97 24.54 -15.00
C PRO A 164 -7.17 24.46 -13.68
N LEU A 165 -6.47 23.36 -13.44
CA LEU A 165 -5.70 23.14 -12.22
C LEU A 165 -4.33 23.85 -12.22
N LYS A 166 -3.92 24.45 -13.33
CA LYS A 166 -2.57 25.03 -13.49
C LYS A 166 -2.18 26.04 -12.41
N ASN A 167 -3.13 26.84 -11.94
CA ASN A 167 -2.89 27.91 -10.99
C ASN A 167 -3.56 27.70 -9.62
N THR A 168 -4.10 26.51 -9.36
CA THR A 168 -4.82 26.23 -8.11
C THR A 168 -3.92 25.95 -6.91
N GLY A 169 -2.63 25.66 -7.12
CA GLY A 169 -1.74 25.22 -6.05
C GLY A 169 -1.81 23.70 -5.79
N ILE A 170 -2.32 22.92 -6.74
CA ILE A 170 -2.50 21.47 -6.60
C ILE A 170 -1.20 20.77 -6.18
N VAL A 171 -1.27 20.01 -5.10
CA VAL A 171 -0.15 19.24 -4.50
C VAL A 171 -0.31 17.76 -4.77
N SER A 172 -1.55 17.26 -4.74
CA SER A 172 -1.88 15.85 -4.95
C SER A 172 -3.00 15.71 -5.99
N LEU A 173 -2.72 14.90 -7.03
CA LEU A 173 -3.70 14.50 -8.03
C LEU A 173 -3.81 12.99 -8.05
N SER A 174 -5.00 12.48 -7.74
CA SER A 174 -5.33 11.05 -7.76
C SER A 174 -6.47 10.77 -8.73
N ILE A 175 -6.26 9.82 -9.63
CA ILE A 175 -7.27 9.33 -10.57
C ILE A 175 -7.19 7.81 -10.56
N SER A 176 -8.23 7.18 -10.03
CA SER A 176 -8.27 5.74 -9.82
C SER A 176 -9.55 5.13 -10.41
N ASN A 177 -9.46 3.90 -10.91
CA ASN A 177 -10.62 3.13 -11.39
C ASN A 177 -11.49 3.87 -12.43
N CYS A 178 -10.85 4.75 -13.22
CA CYS A 178 -11.52 5.55 -14.27
C CYS A 178 -11.23 5.01 -15.67
N TYR A 179 -11.96 5.53 -16.68
CA TYR A 179 -11.84 5.08 -18.07
C TYR A 179 -10.87 5.93 -18.90
N ILE A 180 -10.01 6.69 -18.25
CA ILE A 180 -9.10 7.64 -18.89
C ILE A 180 -8.06 6.89 -19.73
N THR A 181 -7.95 7.20 -21.01
CA THR A 181 -7.02 6.58 -21.96
C THR A 181 -5.82 7.45 -22.29
N SER A 182 -5.89 8.74 -21.98
CA SER A 182 -4.81 9.73 -22.15
C SER A 182 -4.89 10.79 -21.06
N LEU A 183 -3.74 11.35 -20.67
CA LEU A 183 -3.63 12.41 -19.69
C LEU A 183 -2.49 13.35 -20.08
N ASN A 184 -2.76 14.65 -20.16
CA ASN A 184 -1.76 15.66 -20.50
C ASN A 184 -1.23 16.36 -19.24
N LEU A 185 -0.13 15.88 -18.71
CA LEU A 185 0.48 16.45 -17.49
C LEU A 185 1.21 17.78 -17.71
N LYS A 186 1.41 18.24 -18.99
CA LYS A 186 1.94 19.57 -19.26
C LYS A 186 0.98 20.67 -18.77
N GLU A 187 -0.32 20.37 -18.72
CA GLU A 187 -1.35 21.29 -18.26
C GLU A 187 -1.23 21.63 -16.77
N VAL A 188 -0.63 20.74 -15.95
CA VAL A 188 -0.42 20.91 -14.50
C VAL A 188 1.05 20.95 -14.12
N SER A 189 1.94 21.29 -15.05
CA SER A 189 3.38 21.41 -14.80
C SER A 189 3.70 22.67 -13.98
N ASN A 190 2.98 22.87 -12.89
CA ASN A 190 3.22 23.92 -11.90
C ASN A 190 4.34 23.50 -10.92
N LYS A 191 4.69 24.39 -9.98
CA LYS A 191 5.76 24.15 -9.01
C LYS A 191 5.28 23.34 -7.77
N THR A 192 4.03 22.96 -7.70
CA THR A 192 3.38 22.45 -6.47
C THR A 192 3.04 20.97 -6.50
N LEU A 193 2.77 20.37 -7.66
CA LEU A 193 2.36 18.97 -7.76
C LEU A 193 3.50 18.01 -7.37
N THR A 194 3.40 17.41 -6.19
CA THR A 194 4.40 16.50 -5.64
C THR A 194 3.94 15.04 -5.64
N THR A 195 2.62 14.81 -5.62
CA THR A 195 2.04 13.46 -5.59
C THR A 195 1.12 13.23 -6.78
N LEU A 196 1.40 12.17 -7.54
CA LEU A 196 0.56 11.72 -8.65
C LEU A 196 0.17 10.27 -8.46
N SER A 197 -1.14 9.99 -8.50
CA SER A 197 -1.69 8.64 -8.44
C SER A 197 -2.55 8.37 -9.66
N ILE A 198 -2.17 7.37 -10.47
CA ILE A 198 -2.94 6.90 -11.63
C ILE A 198 -3.05 5.38 -11.53
N ILE A 199 -4.19 4.91 -11.02
CA ILE A 199 -4.39 3.50 -10.70
C ILE A 199 -5.58 2.93 -11.46
N ASN A 200 -5.46 1.72 -11.99
CA ASN A 200 -6.54 1.02 -12.72
C ASN A 200 -7.20 1.87 -13.82
N CYS A 201 -6.41 2.68 -14.52
CA CYS A 201 -6.85 3.49 -15.65
C CYS A 201 -6.25 2.93 -16.95
N PRO A 202 -7.01 2.79 -18.06
CA PRO A 202 -6.55 2.18 -19.30
C PRO A 202 -5.66 3.11 -20.13
N LEU A 203 -4.77 3.88 -19.48
CA LEU A 203 -3.82 4.76 -20.15
C LEU A 203 -2.92 4.00 -21.12
N LYS A 204 -2.83 4.48 -22.35
CA LYS A 204 -1.93 3.94 -23.39
C LYS A 204 -0.50 4.46 -23.24
N LYS A 205 -0.32 5.65 -22.65
CA LYS A 205 0.96 6.31 -22.39
C LYS A 205 0.84 7.15 -21.12
N LEU A 206 1.91 7.16 -20.32
CA LEU A 206 2.06 8.09 -19.20
C LEU A 206 3.41 8.80 -19.34
N ASP A 207 3.38 10.11 -19.60
CA ASP A 207 4.56 10.96 -19.66
C ASP A 207 4.60 11.85 -18.41
N VAL A 208 5.46 11.51 -17.46
CA VAL A 208 5.67 12.27 -16.22
C VAL A 208 6.79 13.32 -16.34
N SER A 209 7.44 13.44 -17.50
CA SER A 209 8.56 14.37 -17.70
C SER A 209 8.21 15.85 -17.44
N PRO A 210 6.97 16.33 -17.66
CA PRO A 210 6.60 17.70 -17.29
C PRO A 210 6.75 18.00 -15.79
N LEU A 211 6.66 16.97 -14.94
CA LEU A 211 6.75 17.06 -13.48
C LEU A 211 8.15 16.76 -12.93
N LYS A 212 9.17 16.79 -13.78
CA LYS A 212 10.56 16.40 -13.42
C LYS A 212 11.17 17.13 -12.23
N ASN A 213 10.73 18.38 -11.99
CA ASN A 213 11.28 19.22 -10.92
C ASN A 213 10.43 19.23 -9.65
N THR A 214 9.25 18.61 -9.65
CA THR A 214 8.29 18.68 -8.54
C THR A 214 7.90 17.33 -7.98
N LEU A 215 7.65 16.32 -8.83
CA LEU A 215 7.10 15.04 -8.41
C LEU A 215 8.04 14.32 -7.45
N GLU A 216 7.51 13.97 -6.29
CA GLU A 216 8.19 13.24 -5.23
C GLU A 216 7.67 11.80 -5.09
N THR A 217 6.34 11.60 -5.21
CA THR A 217 5.70 10.31 -5.07
C THR A 217 4.83 9.99 -6.28
N LEU A 218 5.00 8.79 -6.83
CA LEU A 218 4.25 8.30 -7.97
C LEU A 218 3.60 6.95 -7.68
N TYR A 219 2.27 6.90 -7.73
CA TYR A 219 1.49 5.68 -7.72
C TYR A 219 1.00 5.38 -9.13
N VAL A 220 1.33 4.21 -9.65
CA VAL A 220 0.87 3.76 -10.98
C VAL A 220 0.62 2.26 -10.96
N GLY A 221 -0.33 1.81 -11.75
CA GLY A 221 -0.54 0.39 -11.93
C GLY A 221 -1.94 -0.07 -11.60
N ASP A 222 -2.05 -1.35 -11.29
CA ASP A 222 -3.33 -1.98 -11.03
C ASP A 222 -3.32 -2.42 -9.56
N ARG A 223 -3.98 -1.66 -8.70
CA ARG A 223 -4.19 -2.09 -7.32
C ARG A 223 -5.05 -3.35 -7.34
N GLN A 224 -4.49 -4.49 -7.02
CA GLN A 224 -5.31 -5.61 -6.61
C GLN A 224 -5.87 -5.26 -5.23
N GLN A 225 -7.17 -4.99 -5.18
CA GLN A 225 -7.86 -4.88 -3.89
C GLN A 225 -7.88 -6.26 -3.24
N PHE A 226 -7.07 -6.44 -2.21
CA PHE A 226 -6.97 -7.69 -1.45
C PHE A 226 -8.23 -8.02 -0.63
N TYR A 227 -9.22 -7.12 -0.59
CA TYR A 227 -10.33 -7.18 0.38
C TYR A 227 -11.75 -7.18 -0.21
N THR A 228 -11.96 -7.23 -1.52
CA THR A 228 -13.33 -7.27 -2.00
C THR A 228 -13.71 -8.59 -2.66
N LYS A 229 -14.76 -9.19 -2.11
CA LYS A 229 -15.51 -10.34 -2.63
C LYS A 229 -16.16 -10.05 -4.01
N TYR A 230 -16.04 -8.81 -4.49
CA TYR A 230 -16.56 -8.32 -5.76
C TYR A 230 -15.41 -8.17 -6.76
N ARG A 231 -15.35 -9.09 -7.71
CA ARG A 231 -14.57 -8.95 -8.94
C ARG A 231 -15.22 -7.89 -9.83
N GLU A 232 -15.12 -6.63 -9.48
CA GLU A 232 -15.31 -5.59 -10.47
C GLU A 232 -14.17 -5.72 -11.49
N VAL A 233 -14.55 -5.67 -12.78
CA VAL A 233 -13.59 -5.77 -13.89
C VAL A 233 -12.80 -4.46 -13.91
N TYR A 234 -11.74 -4.38 -13.16
CA TYR A 234 -10.85 -3.22 -13.16
C TYR A 234 -10.20 -3.05 -14.53
N LYS A 235 -10.19 -1.82 -15.01
CA LYS A 235 -9.57 -1.49 -16.29
C LYS A 235 -8.08 -1.42 -16.09
N LYS A 236 -7.37 -2.32 -16.75
CA LYS A 236 -5.92 -2.46 -16.61
C LYS A 236 -5.21 -1.36 -17.35
N THR A 237 -4.19 -0.80 -16.71
CA THR A 237 -3.15 0.02 -17.31
C THR A 237 -2.62 -0.60 -18.60
N LYS A 238 -2.46 0.19 -19.67
CA LYS A 238 -2.05 -0.30 -21.01
C LYS A 238 -0.65 0.12 -21.41
N PHE A 239 -0.05 1.14 -20.81
CA PHE A 239 1.32 1.54 -21.14
C PHE A 239 2.34 0.48 -20.72
N THR A 240 3.38 0.31 -21.55
CA THR A 240 4.40 -0.73 -21.35
C THR A 240 5.72 -0.18 -20.83
N THR A 241 5.91 1.11 -20.94
CA THR A 241 7.14 1.80 -20.50
C THR A 241 6.80 2.91 -19.54
N LEU A 242 7.51 2.93 -18.41
CA LEU A 242 7.51 4.03 -17.44
C LEU A 242 8.90 4.67 -17.47
N ASP A 243 8.99 5.88 -18.00
CA ASP A 243 10.26 6.62 -18.07
C ASP A 243 10.36 7.64 -16.93
N LEU A 244 11.23 7.36 -15.98
CA LEU A 244 11.50 8.17 -14.80
C LEU A 244 12.89 8.83 -14.88
N SER A 245 13.62 8.65 -15.97
CA SER A 245 15.04 8.98 -16.08
C SER A 245 15.36 10.46 -15.89
N MET A 246 14.38 11.35 -16.11
CA MET A 246 14.52 12.78 -15.99
C MET A 246 14.12 13.36 -14.62
N MET A 247 13.56 12.53 -13.73
CA MET A 247 12.98 12.97 -12.46
C MET A 247 14.06 13.39 -11.46
N LYS A 248 13.98 14.63 -10.95
CA LYS A 248 15.01 15.22 -10.08
C LYS A 248 14.67 15.12 -8.59
N LYS A 249 13.38 15.05 -8.25
CA LYS A 249 12.90 15.01 -6.85
C LYS A 249 12.22 13.71 -6.46
N LEU A 250 12.01 12.79 -7.40
CA LEU A 250 11.27 11.57 -7.17
C LEU A 250 11.93 10.69 -6.09
N LYS A 251 11.17 10.42 -5.04
CA LYS A 251 11.58 9.65 -3.85
C LYS A 251 10.96 8.26 -3.85
N GLU A 252 9.70 8.15 -4.26
CA GLU A 252 8.92 6.93 -4.11
C GLU A 252 8.15 6.58 -5.39
N VAL A 253 8.17 5.31 -5.77
CA VAL A 253 7.41 4.79 -6.90
C VAL A 253 6.71 3.50 -6.51
N TYR A 254 5.39 3.50 -6.59
CA TYR A 254 4.52 2.37 -6.30
C TYR A 254 3.81 1.94 -7.59
N GLY A 255 4.41 0.97 -8.29
CA GLY A 255 3.93 0.44 -9.57
C GLY A 255 3.54 -1.04 -9.49
N SER A 256 3.25 -1.54 -8.29
CA SER A 256 2.86 -2.94 -8.10
C SER A 256 1.50 -3.24 -8.74
N GLY A 257 1.37 -4.44 -9.33
CA GLY A 257 0.16 -4.84 -10.04
C GLY A 257 0.08 -4.37 -11.49
N ALA A 258 0.89 -3.41 -11.92
CA ALA A 258 0.90 -2.88 -13.28
C ALA A 258 1.40 -3.93 -14.30
N GLY A 259 0.55 -4.93 -14.56
CA GLY A 259 0.88 -6.09 -15.39
C GLY A 259 1.23 -5.79 -16.85
N SER A 260 1.00 -4.57 -17.33
CA SER A 260 1.40 -4.12 -18.67
C SER A 260 2.85 -3.63 -18.72
N ILE A 261 3.41 -3.12 -17.60
CA ILE A 261 4.74 -2.50 -17.59
C ILE A 261 5.82 -3.56 -17.85
N LYS A 262 6.56 -3.37 -18.94
CA LYS A 262 7.70 -4.20 -19.36
C LYS A 262 9.04 -3.52 -19.11
N THR A 263 9.06 -2.19 -19.08
CA THR A 263 10.28 -1.39 -18.96
C THR A 263 10.08 -0.23 -17.98
N VAL A 264 11.01 -0.08 -17.04
CA VAL A 264 11.15 1.13 -16.21
C VAL A 264 12.53 1.72 -16.47
N ARG A 265 12.57 2.96 -16.93
CA ARG A 265 13.83 3.69 -17.21
C ARG A 265 14.18 4.59 -16.03
N LEU A 266 15.29 4.30 -15.38
CA LEU A 266 15.82 5.05 -14.23
C LEU A 266 17.07 5.87 -14.63
N LYS A 267 17.61 5.64 -15.83
CA LYS A 267 18.77 6.33 -16.41
C LYS A 267 18.41 6.84 -17.80
N ASN A 268 18.78 8.08 -18.08
CA ASN A 268 18.70 8.62 -19.43
C ASN A 268 19.93 8.18 -20.23
N PRO A 269 19.76 7.40 -21.32
CA PRO A 269 20.90 6.87 -22.08
C PRO A 269 21.69 7.98 -22.77
N LYS A 270 21.04 9.06 -23.22
CA LYS A 270 21.68 10.17 -23.95
C LYS A 270 22.41 11.14 -23.02
N LYS A 271 21.86 11.43 -21.82
CA LYS A 271 22.39 12.44 -20.91
C LYS A 271 23.16 11.85 -19.74
N HIS A 272 23.29 10.53 -19.65
CA HIS A 272 23.91 9.81 -18.54
C HIS A 272 23.38 10.20 -17.14
N VAL A 273 22.23 10.88 -17.06
CA VAL A 273 21.57 11.29 -15.82
C VAL A 273 20.76 10.13 -15.26
N ARG A 274 20.77 9.97 -13.96
CA ARG A 274 20.07 8.92 -13.22
C ARG A 274 19.21 9.53 -12.12
N VAL A 275 18.09 8.90 -11.77
CA VAL A 275 17.22 9.29 -10.65
C VAL A 275 17.95 9.05 -9.33
N LYS A 276 18.70 10.06 -8.84
CA LYS A 276 19.54 9.95 -7.64
C LYS A 276 18.77 10.05 -6.33
N THR A 277 17.54 10.57 -6.36
CA THR A 277 16.72 10.86 -5.18
C THR A 277 15.88 9.67 -4.71
N LEU A 278 15.70 8.65 -5.56
CA LEU A 278 14.81 7.53 -5.32
C LEU A 278 15.19 6.76 -4.06
N GLN A 279 14.20 6.59 -3.18
CA GLN A 279 14.32 5.88 -1.91
C GLN A 279 13.55 4.56 -1.91
N GLU A 280 12.38 4.53 -2.56
CA GLU A 280 11.53 3.34 -2.62
C GLU A 280 11.07 3.06 -4.06
N LEU A 281 11.13 1.79 -4.45
CA LEU A 281 10.71 1.33 -5.77
C LEU A 281 9.99 -0.02 -5.65
N HIS A 282 8.67 0.00 -5.85
CA HIS A 282 7.79 -1.15 -5.73
C HIS A 282 7.21 -1.52 -7.10
N LEU A 283 7.61 -2.66 -7.65
CA LEU A 283 7.26 -3.13 -9.01
C LEU A 283 6.82 -4.60 -9.03
N TYR A 284 6.23 -5.10 -7.95
CA TYR A 284 5.65 -6.45 -7.96
C TYR A 284 4.50 -6.57 -8.96
N GLY A 285 4.35 -7.75 -9.56
CA GLY A 285 3.26 -8.01 -10.51
C GLY A 285 3.44 -7.36 -11.89
N THR A 286 4.55 -6.65 -12.14
CA THR A 286 4.89 -6.12 -13.48
C THR A 286 5.49 -7.21 -14.38
N LYS A 287 5.62 -6.93 -15.68
CA LYS A 287 6.28 -7.80 -16.66
C LYS A 287 7.74 -7.41 -16.94
N ILE A 288 8.37 -6.69 -16.03
CA ILE A 288 9.77 -6.26 -16.15
C ILE A 288 10.69 -7.49 -16.10
N LYS A 289 11.51 -7.66 -17.12
CA LYS A 289 12.49 -8.76 -17.18
C LYS A 289 13.80 -8.42 -16.48
N SER A 290 14.22 -7.17 -16.52
CA SER A 290 15.43 -6.68 -15.87
C SER A 290 15.26 -5.23 -15.43
N ILE A 291 15.99 -4.85 -14.39
CA ILE A 291 16.06 -3.46 -13.94
C ILE A 291 17.49 -3.12 -13.50
N ASP A 292 18.00 -2.00 -13.95
CA ASP A 292 19.30 -1.47 -13.49
C ASP A 292 19.09 -0.42 -12.41
N VAL A 293 19.32 -0.80 -11.15
CA VAL A 293 19.27 0.08 -9.98
C VAL A 293 20.67 0.48 -9.51
N SER A 294 21.73 0.10 -10.24
CA SER A 294 23.11 0.42 -9.85
C SER A 294 23.31 1.92 -9.69
N GLY A 295 23.96 2.35 -8.59
CA GLY A 295 24.24 3.76 -8.33
C GLY A 295 23.05 4.58 -7.78
N LEU A 296 21.92 3.94 -7.45
CA LEU A 296 20.84 4.58 -6.69
C LEU A 296 21.22 4.56 -5.19
N THR A 297 22.13 5.48 -4.82
CA THR A 297 22.75 5.48 -3.48
C THR A 297 21.78 5.81 -2.35
N LYS A 298 20.63 6.44 -2.66
CA LYS A 298 19.58 6.75 -1.67
C LYS A 298 18.50 5.67 -1.56
N LEU A 299 18.52 4.65 -2.46
CA LEU A 299 17.51 3.60 -2.46
C LEU A 299 17.56 2.77 -1.18
N LYS A 300 16.45 2.74 -0.46
CA LYS A 300 16.24 2.02 0.81
C LYS A 300 15.44 0.74 0.62
N LYS A 301 14.39 0.80 -0.23
CA LYS A 301 13.50 -0.33 -0.48
C LYS A 301 13.37 -0.62 -1.97
N LEU A 302 13.53 -1.88 -2.35
CA LEU A 302 13.37 -2.36 -3.71
C LEU A 302 12.53 -3.63 -3.73
N TYR A 303 11.39 -3.60 -4.42
CA TYR A 303 10.54 -4.74 -4.63
C TYR A 303 10.30 -4.94 -6.12
N VAL A 304 10.81 -6.03 -6.69
CA VAL A 304 10.73 -6.32 -8.12
C VAL A 304 10.19 -7.72 -8.38
N GLY A 305 9.29 -7.82 -9.35
CA GLY A 305 8.73 -9.09 -9.79
C GLY A 305 9.22 -9.49 -11.17
N ASN A 306 9.23 -10.80 -11.42
CA ASN A 306 9.57 -11.40 -12.74
C ASN A 306 10.94 -11.03 -13.33
N CYS A 307 11.85 -10.49 -12.52
CA CYS A 307 13.21 -10.21 -12.97
C CYS A 307 13.94 -11.53 -13.28
N THR A 308 14.14 -11.81 -14.57
CA THR A 308 14.76 -13.07 -15.02
C THR A 308 16.28 -12.99 -15.08
N THR A 309 16.89 -11.81 -15.15
CA THR A 309 18.29 -11.72 -15.52
C THR A 309 19.20 -10.95 -14.57
N LYS A 310 18.95 -9.72 -14.21
CA LYS A 310 19.90 -8.99 -13.34
C LYS A 310 19.22 -7.87 -12.54
N CYS A 311 19.26 -8.01 -11.22
CA CYS A 311 19.07 -6.89 -10.31
C CYS A 311 20.44 -6.55 -9.69
N ASN A 312 21.14 -5.55 -10.24
CA ASN A 312 22.43 -5.14 -9.71
C ASN A 312 22.25 -4.13 -8.58
N ILE A 313 22.32 -4.63 -7.34
CA ILE A 313 22.17 -3.82 -6.12
C ILE A 313 23.53 -3.45 -5.48
N ASN A 314 24.65 -3.85 -6.05
CA ASN A 314 25.97 -3.74 -5.40
C ASN A 314 26.35 -2.30 -5.05
N LYS A 315 25.85 -1.31 -5.78
CA LYS A 315 26.11 0.11 -5.56
C LYS A 315 24.97 0.84 -4.83
N CYS A 316 23.94 0.13 -4.36
CA CYS A 316 22.86 0.68 -3.56
C CYS A 316 23.24 0.68 -2.08
N THR A 317 24.04 1.66 -1.67
CA THR A 317 24.70 1.66 -0.34
C THR A 317 23.78 1.82 0.84
N LYS A 318 22.51 2.29 0.61
CA LYS A 318 21.48 2.46 1.64
C LYS A 318 20.37 1.44 1.57
N LEU A 319 20.47 0.41 0.68
CA LEU A 319 19.41 -0.57 0.51
C LEU A 319 19.25 -1.44 1.75
N GLU A 320 18.10 -1.32 2.42
CA GLU A 320 17.76 -2.05 3.64
C GLU A 320 16.78 -3.21 3.37
N GLU A 321 15.87 -3.02 2.42
CA GLU A 321 14.83 -4.00 2.10
C GLU A 321 14.87 -4.39 0.63
N LEU A 322 14.89 -5.70 0.37
CA LEU A 322 14.89 -6.25 -0.98
C LEU A 322 13.87 -7.37 -1.11
N GLY A 323 12.89 -7.16 -1.97
CA GLY A 323 11.94 -8.19 -2.40
C GLY A 323 12.15 -8.57 -3.86
N ILE A 324 12.36 -9.86 -4.13
CA ILE A 324 12.57 -10.37 -5.50
C ILE A 324 11.63 -11.54 -5.76
N ILE A 325 10.81 -11.42 -6.80
CA ILE A 325 10.14 -12.58 -7.42
C ILE A 325 10.93 -12.94 -8.67
N ASN A 326 11.67 -14.03 -8.62
CA ASN A 326 12.50 -14.48 -9.72
C ASN A 326 11.85 -15.70 -10.42
N ARG A 327 11.54 -15.57 -11.68
CA ARG A 327 11.05 -16.70 -12.52
C ARG A 327 12.13 -17.29 -13.42
N GLY A 328 13.33 -16.71 -13.41
CA GLY A 328 14.47 -17.17 -14.20
C GLY A 328 15.24 -18.32 -13.54
N THR A 329 16.27 -18.79 -14.24
CA THR A 329 17.15 -19.90 -13.82
C THR A 329 18.46 -19.43 -13.21
N THR A 330 18.71 -18.12 -13.17
CA THR A 330 19.99 -17.53 -12.74
C THR A 330 20.22 -17.67 -11.26
N ASP A 331 21.41 -18.06 -10.89
CA ASP A 331 21.87 -18.04 -9.51
C ASP A 331 21.90 -16.60 -8.98
N LEU A 332 21.48 -16.41 -7.74
CA LEU A 332 21.42 -15.12 -7.10
C LEU A 332 22.49 -15.02 -5.99
N SER A 333 23.46 -14.16 -6.20
CA SER A 333 24.46 -13.81 -5.19
C SER A 333 24.34 -12.35 -4.84
N LEU A 334 23.95 -12.06 -3.59
CA LEU A 334 23.75 -10.71 -3.08
C LEU A 334 24.96 -10.22 -2.31
N LYS A 335 25.35 -8.95 -2.58
CA LYS A 335 26.40 -8.24 -1.84
C LYS A 335 25.87 -6.88 -1.43
N SER A 336 25.62 -6.70 -0.15
CA SER A 336 25.18 -5.42 0.42
C SER A 336 25.64 -5.27 1.86
N LYS A 337 26.22 -4.12 2.19
CA LYS A 337 26.61 -3.78 3.56
C LYS A 337 25.45 -3.25 4.40
N SER A 338 24.32 -2.89 3.78
CA SER A 338 23.16 -2.24 4.41
C SER A 338 21.94 -3.14 4.51
N LEU A 339 21.82 -4.18 3.67
CA LEU A 339 20.63 -5.02 3.57
C LEU A 339 20.31 -5.69 4.91
N LYS A 340 19.08 -5.43 5.39
CA LYS A 340 18.51 -5.95 6.64
C LYS A 340 17.44 -7.02 6.36
N HIS A 341 16.60 -6.80 5.36
CA HIS A 341 15.47 -7.65 5.05
C HIS A 341 15.54 -8.17 3.60
N LEU A 342 15.39 -9.49 3.43
CA LEU A 342 15.32 -10.13 2.13
C LEU A 342 14.06 -10.97 2.01
N GLN A 343 13.22 -10.66 1.05
CA GLN A 343 12.11 -11.50 0.61
C GLN A 343 12.43 -12.06 -0.78
N TYR A 344 12.59 -13.36 -0.88
CA TYR A 344 12.90 -14.04 -2.12
C TYR A 344 11.80 -15.06 -2.47
N ARG A 345 11.23 -14.93 -3.66
CA ARG A 345 10.31 -15.91 -4.23
C ARG A 345 10.79 -16.32 -5.61
N GLY A 346 11.13 -17.59 -5.78
CA GLY A 346 11.62 -18.05 -7.08
C GLY A 346 11.57 -19.56 -7.24
N GLY A 347 11.22 -20.05 -8.44
CA GLY A 347 11.02 -21.47 -8.69
C GLY A 347 12.24 -22.21 -9.24
N LYS A 348 13.22 -21.53 -9.84
CA LYS A 348 14.27 -22.17 -10.64
C LYS A 348 15.71 -21.92 -10.18
N VAL A 349 15.93 -21.00 -9.25
CA VAL A 349 17.27 -20.68 -8.74
C VAL A 349 17.88 -21.87 -8.02
N LYS A 350 19.06 -22.29 -8.46
CA LYS A 350 19.82 -23.41 -7.88
C LYS A 350 20.78 -22.98 -6.78
N LYS A 351 21.29 -21.74 -6.85
CA LYS A 351 22.16 -21.14 -5.84
C LYS A 351 21.62 -19.79 -5.37
N LEU A 352 21.42 -19.64 -4.08
CA LEU A 352 21.11 -18.37 -3.43
C LEU A 352 22.18 -18.11 -2.38
N SER A 353 22.96 -17.03 -2.56
CA SER A 353 24.00 -16.63 -1.63
C SER A 353 23.75 -15.24 -1.05
N VAL A 354 23.75 -15.15 0.26
CA VAL A 354 23.62 -13.90 1.04
C VAL A 354 24.81 -13.68 1.97
N LYS A 355 25.89 -14.44 1.81
CA LYS A 355 27.10 -14.40 2.69
C LYS A 355 27.68 -13.00 2.82
N LYS A 356 27.56 -12.16 1.78
CA LYS A 356 28.10 -10.80 1.75
C LYS A 356 27.09 -9.73 2.21
N CYS A 357 26.08 -10.12 3.02
CA CYS A 357 25.07 -9.23 3.59
C CYS A 357 25.11 -9.29 5.13
N PRO A 358 26.13 -8.69 5.79
CA PRO A 358 26.39 -8.87 7.23
C PRO A 358 25.30 -8.31 8.14
N LYS A 359 24.52 -7.32 7.69
CA LYS A 359 23.44 -6.70 8.47
C LYS A 359 22.09 -7.42 8.31
N LEU A 360 22.06 -8.51 7.54
CA LEU A 360 20.82 -9.23 7.25
C LEU A 360 20.20 -9.74 8.56
N TYR A 361 18.96 -9.29 8.81
CA TYR A 361 18.19 -9.50 10.02
C TYR A 361 17.03 -10.47 9.80
N ALA A 362 16.32 -10.33 8.68
CA ALA A 362 15.18 -11.16 8.32
C ALA A 362 15.29 -11.69 6.88
N VAL A 363 15.00 -12.97 6.71
CA VAL A 363 15.00 -13.63 5.40
C VAL A 363 13.76 -14.49 5.24
N THR A 364 13.00 -14.22 4.18
CA THR A 364 11.90 -15.08 3.72
C THR A 364 12.25 -15.66 2.34
N ILE A 365 12.20 -16.98 2.20
CA ILE A 365 12.50 -17.69 0.97
C ILE A 365 11.32 -18.60 0.60
N ARG A 366 10.81 -18.45 -0.62
CA ARG A 366 9.73 -19.29 -1.12
C ARG A 366 10.03 -19.86 -2.52
N GLY A 367 9.86 -21.19 -2.67
CA GLY A 367 9.87 -21.85 -3.97
C GLY A 367 11.23 -21.86 -4.66
N THR A 368 12.35 -21.99 -3.95
CA THR A 368 13.68 -22.15 -4.53
C THR A 368 14.05 -23.61 -4.79
N LYS A 369 14.90 -23.87 -5.80
CA LYS A 369 15.54 -25.16 -6.07
C LYS A 369 16.95 -25.27 -5.47
N ALA A 370 17.38 -24.29 -4.69
CA ALA A 370 18.67 -24.33 -3.99
C ALA A 370 18.71 -25.51 -3.03
N LYS A 371 19.74 -26.37 -3.19
CA LYS A 371 19.93 -27.56 -2.34
C LYS A 371 20.43 -27.20 -0.93
N SER A 372 21.09 -26.07 -0.80
CA SER A 372 21.61 -25.59 0.49
C SER A 372 21.58 -24.08 0.59
N LEU A 373 21.43 -23.59 1.83
CA LEU A 373 21.56 -22.18 2.20
C LEU A 373 22.61 -22.03 3.28
N ASP A 374 23.49 -21.06 3.12
CA ASP A 374 24.59 -20.79 4.05
C ASP A 374 24.51 -19.35 4.57
N PHE A 375 24.18 -19.22 5.86
CA PHE A 375 24.08 -17.96 6.60
C PHE A 375 25.24 -17.72 7.56
N LYS A 376 26.35 -18.44 7.45
CA LYS A 376 27.50 -18.29 8.36
C LYS A 376 27.97 -16.85 8.57
N GLY A 377 27.90 -16.03 7.51
CA GLY A 377 28.30 -14.62 7.54
C GLY A 377 27.25 -13.65 8.10
N ASN A 378 26.00 -14.09 8.28
CA ASN A 378 24.87 -13.24 8.63
C ASN A 378 24.63 -13.23 10.15
N LYS A 379 25.55 -12.63 10.92
CA LYS A 379 25.57 -12.67 12.38
C LYS A 379 24.35 -12.05 13.06
N ASN A 380 23.64 -11.15 12.35
CA ASN A 380 22.46 -10.45 12.84
C ASN A 380 21.15 -11.14 12.47
N LEU A 381 21.18 -12.28 11.77
CA LEU A 381 19.99 -12.98 11.32
C LEU A 381 19.17 -13.48 12.51
N LEU A 382 17.93 -12.94 12.66
CA LEU A 382 16.97 -13.33 13.68
C LEU A 382 15.74 -14.04 13.10
N TYR A 383 15.35 -13.70 11.88
CA TYR A 383 14.15 -14.23 11.25
C TYR A 383 14.50 -14.99 9.98
N LEU A 384 14.20 -16.27 9.93
CA LEU A 384 14.38 -17.11 8.76
C LEU A 384 13.12 -17.92 8.51
N SER A 385 12.48 -17.65 7.37
CA SER A 385 11.28 -18.35 6.94
C SER A 385 11.51 -18.98 5.58
N ILE A 386 11.26 -20.28 5.44
CA ILE A 386 11.48 -21.04 4.22
C ILE A 386 10.22 -21.83 3.88
N TYR A 387 9.62 -21.54 2.74
CA TYR A 387 8.39 -22.17 2.28
C TYR A 387 8.57 -22.82 0.90
N ASN A 388 7.84 -23.90 0.64
CA ASN A 388 7.77 -24.56 -0.66
C ASN A 388 9.13 -24.68 -1.38
N SER A 389 10.17 -25.00 -0.62
CA SER A 389 11.55 -25.03 -1.09
C SER A 389 12.17 -26.41 -0.82
N ASN A 390 12.80 -27.01 -1.83
CA ASN A 390 13.45 -28.31 -1.66
C ASN A 390 14.90 -28.13 -1.16
N ILE A 391 15.05 -27.56 0.03
CA ILE A 391 16.33 -27.28 0.65
C ILE A 391 16.77 -28.48 1.49
N GLY A 392 17.89 -29.10 1.13
CA GLY A 392 18.45 -30.23 1.87
C GLY A 392 19.30 -29.82 3.07
N LYS A 393 19.88 -28.63 3.06
CA LYS A 393 20.77 -28.15 4.13
C LYS A 393 20.65 -26.64 4.37
N VAL A 394 20.53 -26.26 5.63
CA VAL A 394 20.63 -24.86 6.08
C VAL A 394 21.78 -24.76 7.09
N VAL A 395 22.71 -23.84 6.83
CA VAL A 395 23.83 -23.56 7.74
C VAL A 395 23.56 -22.21 8.41
N TYR A 396 23.42 -22.22 9.71
CA TYR A 396 23.12 -21.04 10.51
C TYR A 396 24.38 -20.18 10.79
N PRO A 397 24.20 -18.89 11.13
CA PRO A 397 25.32 -18.01 11.43
C PRO A 397 26.10 -18.47 12.67
N LYS A 398 27.39 -18.11 12.72
CA LYS A 398 28.22 -18.25 13.91
C LYS A 398 27.82 -17.19 14.94
N VAL A 399 27.12 -17.59 16.00
CA VAL A 399 26.73 -16.72 17.10
C VAL A 399 27.33 -17.22 18.41
N LYS A 400 27.76 -16.29 19.29
CA LYS A 400 28.33 -16.65 20.61
C LYS A 400 27.29 -17.34 21.50
N LYS A 401 26.02 -16.90 21.40
CA LYS A 401 24.89 -17.42 22.14
C LYS A 401 23.74 -17.59 21.16
N ALA A 402 23.24 -18.80 21.02
CA ALA A 402 22.08 -19.05 20.17
C ALA A 402 20.80 -18.52 20.86
N ASP A 403 20.06 -17.71 20.16
CA ASP A 403 18.79 -17.18 20.58
C ASP A 403 17.71 -17.58 19.57
N TRP A 404 16.82 -18.47 19.99
CA TRP A 404 15.78 -19.06 19.15
C TRP A 404 14.48 -18.21 19.09
N ARG A 405 14.46 -17.00 19.61
CA ARG A 405 13.28 -16.14 19.58
C ARG A 405 12.74 -15.91 18.17
N TYR A 406 13.61 -15.94 17.17
CA TYR A 406 13.27 -15.78 15.77
C TYR A 406 12.58 -16.98 15.14
N GLU A 407 12.88 -18.23 15.52
CA GLU A 407 12.15 -19.41 15.03
C GLU A 407 10.72 -19.43 15.54
N TYR A 408 10.50 -18.98 16.77
CA TYR A 408 9.18 -18.93 17.40
C TYR A 408 8.22 -17.94 16.75
N LYS A 409 8.70 -16.75 16.35
CA LYS A 409 7.86 -15.71 15.75
C LYS A 409 7.42 -16.03 14.32
N ILE A 410 8.22 -16.73 13.55
CA ILE A 410 7.95 -17.04 12.14
C ILE A 410 6.91 -18.15 11.98
N GLN A 411 6.77 -19.02 12.95
CA GLN A 411 6.06 -20.28 12.80
C GLN A 411 4.74 -20.38 13.56
N ASP A 412 4.37 -19.38 14.33
CA ASP A 412 3.14 -19.42 15.10
C ASP A 412 1.94 -19.04 14.23
N LYS A 413 1.20 -20.07 13.78
CA LYS A 413 -0.07 -19.89 13.04
C LYS A 413 -1.12 -19.06 13.78
N ARG A 414 -0.97 -18.87 15.10
CA ARG A 414 -1.89 -18.03 15.90
C ARG A 414 -1.71 -16.55 15.60
N PHE A 415 -0.58 -16.15 15.03
CA PHE A 415 -0.36 -14.79 14.54
C PHE A 415 -0.94 -14.55 13.14
N SER A 416 -1.47 -15.56 12.47
CA SER A 416 -2.19 -15.37 11.20
C SER A 416 -3.59 -14.78 11.37
N SER A 417 -4.08 -14.68 12.60
CA SER A 417 -5.37 -14.06 12.95
C SER A 417 -5.23 -12.72 13.64
N ASP A 418 -4.01 -12.27 13.94
CA ASP A 418 -3.79 -10.96 14.54
C ASP A 418 -3.60 -9.89 13.47
N PRO A 419 -4.28 -8.75 13.62
CA PRO A 419 -4.41 -7.82 12.50
C PRO A 419 -3.06 -7.23 12.13
N ILE A 420 -2.90 -7.14 10.93
CA ILE A 420 -2.16 -6.34 9.96
C ILE A 420 -1.38 -5.12 10.52
N THR A 421 -1.66 -4.65 11.72
CA THR A 421 -1.11 -3.40 12.28
C THR A 421 0.41 -3.40 12.51
N ASN A 422 1.05 -4.55 12.69
CA ASN A 422 2.52 -4.61 12.81
C ASN A 422 3.23 -5.05 11.51
N ALA A 423 2.49 -5.47 10.51
CA ALA A 423 3.01 -5.90 9.23
C ALA A 423 3.06 -4.75 8.21
N GLU A 424 2.19 -3.75 8.35
CA GLU A 424 2.16 -2.57 7.48
C GLU A 424 3.39 -1.67 7.66
N GLU A 425 3.94 -1.56 8.86
CA GLU A 425 5.16 -0.79 9.11
C GLU A 425 6.43 -1.43 8.53
N SER A 426 6.45 -2.74 8.30
CA SER A 426 7.63 -3.44 7.76
C SER A 426 7.58 -3.70 6.25
N GLY A 427 6.43 -3.56 5.59
CA GLY A 427 6.26 -3.79 4.15
C GLY A 427 6.53 -5.24 3.67
N ILE A 428 6.87 -6.15 4.58
CA ILE A 428 7.38 -7.49 4.26
C ILE A 428 6.27 -8.54 4.19
N PHE A 429 5.13 -8.33 4.88
CA PHE A 429 4.14 -9.39 5.11
C PHE A 429 2.85 -9.30 4.30
N THR A 430 2.59 -8.25 3.56
CA THR A 430 1.28 -8.02 2.92
C THR A 430 0.94 -8.96 1.75
N TYR A 431 1.89 -9.71 1.23
CA TYR A 431 1.65 -10.56 0.04
C TYR A 431 1.44 -12.07 0.33
N GLU A 432 1.83 -12.57 1.50
CA GLU A 432 1.82 -14.02 1.77
C GLU A 432 0.57 -14.56 2.47
N HIS A 433 -0.30 -13.71 3.02
CA HIS A 433 -1.50 -14.13 3.76
C HIS A 433 -2.64 -14.72 2.89
N TYR A 434 -2.57 -14.58 1.57
CA TYR A 434 -3.72 -14.87 0.69
C TYR A 434 -3.70 -16.22 -0.04
N LEU A 435 -2.67 -17.02 0.12
CA LEU A 435 -2.62 -18.31 -0.57
C LEU A 435 -2.78 -19.45 0.42
N GLY A 436 -4.03 -19.83 0.69
CA GLY A 436 -4.39 -20.96 1.53
C GLY A 436 -3.62 -22.24 1.24
N GLY A 437 -3.31 -22.99 2.31
CA GLY A 437 -2.79 -24.36 2.24
C GLY A 437 -1.32 -24.48 1.84
N TYR A 438 -0.40 -24.33 2.80
CA TYR A 438 1.03 -24.52 2.53
C TYR A 438 1.53 -25.87 3.01
N ASN A 439 2.01 -26.67 2.08
CA ASN A 439 2.91 -27.79 2.38
C ASN A 439 4.31 -27.22 2.62
N ILE A 440 4.78 -27.33 3.86
CA ILE A 440 6.14 -26.93 4.24
C ILE A 440 7.07 -28.05 3.79
N ASN A 441 7.96 -27.76 2.84
CA ASN A 441 8.95 -28.72 2.40
C ASN A 441 10.01 -28.94 3.48
N GLN A 442 10.34 -30.19 3.72
CA GLN A 442 11.23 -30.62 4.77
C GLN A 442 12.68 -30.20 4.50
N VAL A 443 13.30 -29.51 5.44
CA VAL A 443 14.74 -29.32 5.48
C VAL A 443 15.40 -30.60 5.96
N LYS A 444 16.15 -31.28 5.07
CA LYS A 444 16.74 -32.60 5.41
C LYS A 444 17.86 -32.52 6.45
N THR A 445 18.59 -31.43 6.52
CA THR A 445 19.73 -31.27 7.45
C THR A 445 19.76 -29.85 8.00
N VAL A 446 19.77 -29.74 9.34
CA VAL A 446 20.00 -28.49 10.07
C VAL A 446 21.44 -28.53 10.60
N ASP A 447 22.27 -27.60 10.19
CA ASP A 447 23.67 -27.49 10.60
C ASP A 447 23.84 -26.35 11.61
N ILE A 448 23.97 -26.70 12.90
CA ILE A 448 24.24 -25.78 13.99
C ILE A 448 25.62 -26.01 14.59
N SER A 449 26.56 -26.65 13.84
CA SER A 449 27.90 -26.89 14.28
C SER A 449 28.70 -25.62 14.62
N ALA A 450 28.26 -24.49 14.12
CA ALA A 450 28.85 -23.18 14.46
C ALA A 450 28.49 -22.67 15.85
N TRP A 451 27.48 -23.25 16.53
CA TRP A 451 27.04 -22.79 17.84
C TRP A 451 27.94 -23.32 18.97
N LYS A 452 28.24 -22.44 19.92
CA LYS A 452 29.09 -22.79 21.08
C LYS A 452 28.29 -23.19 22.32
N ARG A 453 27.05 -22.67 22.47
CA ARG A 453 26.12 -22.99 23.56
C ARG A 453 24.70 -22.57 23.24
N LEU A 454 23.73 -23.18 23.92
CA LEU A 454 22.30 -22.83 23.87
C LEU A 454 21.93 -21.89 25.04
N SER A 455 21.06 -20.92 24.84
CA SER A 455 20.62 -20.04 25.92
C SER A 455 19.59 -20.73 26.84
N SER A 456 19.58 -20.33 28.12
CA SER A 456 18.61 -20.85 29.08
C SER A 456 17.17 -20.46 28.73
N ALA A 457 16.97 -19.25 28.22
CA ALA A 457 15.68 -18.77 27.75
C ALA A 457 15.12 -19.61 26.60
N MET A 458 15.96 -20.08 25.70
CA MET A 458 15.63 -20.98 24.63
C MET A 458 15.11 -22.32 25.14
N LYS A 459 15.81 -22.93 26.09
CA LYS A 459 15.41 -24.22 26.69
C LYS A 459 14.09 -24.11 27.46
N LYS A 460 13.89 -23.04 28.25
CA LYS A 460 12.67 -22.84 29.06
C LYS A 460 11.44 -22.56 28.20
N ARG A 461 11.52 -21.69 27.21
CA ARG A 461 10.37 -21.35 26.36
C ARG A 461 9.88 -22.51 25.51
N GLN A 462 10.77 -23.32 25.01
CA GLN A 462 10.39 -24.46 24.18
C GLN A 462 9.79 -25.61 25.01
N LEU A 463 10.15 -25.77 26.25
CA LEU A 463 9.54 -26.73 27.16
C LEU A 463 8.11 -26.31 27.56
N ALA A 464 7.86 -25.00 27.74
CA ALA A 464 6.57 -24.50 28.21
C ALA A 464 5.50 -24.40 27.10
N ASN A 465 5.86 -24.09 25.85
CA ASN A 465 4.93 -23.65 24.81
C ASN A 465 4.88 -24.52 23.54
N GLY A 466 5.15 -25.80 23.62
CA GLY A 466 4.90 -26.65 22.46
C GLY A 466 6.08 -26.78 21.52
N TYR A 467 7.11 -27.29 22.05
CA TYR A 467 8.20 -28.00 21.44
C TYR A 467 7.85 -28.81 20.17
N LYS A 468 6.59 -29.26 20.09
CA LYS A 468 6.06 -29.92 18.91
C LYS A 468 6.01 -29.04 17.65
N PHE A 469 6.08 -27.72 17.79
CA PHE A 469 5.75 -26.80 16.71
C PHE A 469 6.96 -26.42 15.86
N VAL A 470 8.06 -26.01 16.46
CA VAL A 470 9.22 -25.48 15.72
C VAL A 470 9.90 -26.55 14.88
N MET A 471 10.07 -27.74 15.42
CA MET A 471 10.82 -28.80 14.75
C MET A 471 9.94 -29.70 13.86
N LYS A 472 8.62 -29.73 14.07
CA LYS A 472 7.70 -30.42 13.15
C LYS A 472 7.60 -29.75 11.78
N GLN A 473 7.79 -28.44 11.71
CA GLN A 473 7.74 -27.73 10.44
C GLN A 473 8.97 -27.97 9.56
N TYR A 474 10.13 -28.19 10.15
CA TYR A 474 11.36 -28.44 9.40
C TYR A 474 11.71 -29.92 9.29
N THR A 475 11.10 -30.78 10.13
CA THR A 475 11.37 -32.23 10.21
C THR A 475 12.73 -32.63 9.61
N PRO A 476 13.84 -32.10 10.12
CA PRO A 476 15.16 -32.45 9.58
C PRO A 476 15.42 -33.92 9.89
N ARG A 477 15.94 -34.65 8.92
CA ARG A 477 16.42 -36.03 9.14
C ARG A 477 17.77 -36.05 9.87
N ARG A 478 18.51 -34.94 9.84
CA ARG A 478 19.86 -34.81 10.44
C ARG A 478 20.02 -33.44 11.09
N ILE A 479 20.64 -33.43 12.26
CA ILE A 479 21.06 -32.23 12.97
C ILE A 479 22.56 -32.32 13.19
N ILE A 480 23.35 -31.43 12.59
CA ILE A 480 24.80 -31.37 12.78
C ILE A 480 25.07 -30.38 13.91
N ILE A 481 25.76 -30.86 14.95
CA ILE A 481 26.07 -30.07 16.15
C ILE A 481 27.57 -30.00 16.37
N ASN A 482 28.03 -28.99 17.13
CA ASN A 482 29.42 -28.88 17.54
C ASN A 482 29.76 -29.93 18.62
N LYS A 483 30.81 -30.72 18.40
CA LYS A 483 31.33 -31.67 19.42
C LYS A 483 31.78 -31.00 20.73
N LYS A 484 32.09 -29.69 20.68
CA LYS A 484 32.48 -28.88 21.86
C LYS A 484 31.28 -28.27 22.61
N LEU A 485 30.05 -28.52 22.19
CA LEU A 485 28.87 -28.10 22.96
C LEU A 485 28.86 -28.73 24.34
N ARG A 486 28.32 -28.01 25.34
CA ARG A 486 28.15 -28.53 26.72
C ARG A 486 27.31 -29.80 26.73
N SER A 487 27.60 -30.70 27.65
CA SER A 487 26.87 -31.95 27.81
C SER A 487 25.35 -31.74 27.96
N SER A 488 24.95 -30.73 28.74
CA SER A 488 23.55 -30.35 28.91
C SER A 488 22.88 -29.91 27.60
N ASP A 489 23.60 -29.19 26.74
CA ASP A 489 23.10 -28.73 25.45
C ASP A 489 22.98 -29.91 24.46
N LYS A 490 23.96 -30.80 24.46
CA LYS A 490 23.93 -32.04 23.67
C LYS A 490 22.78 -32.95 24.09
N LYS A 491 22.57 -33.14 25.43
CA LYS A 491 21.46 -33.93 25.97
C LYS A 491 20.14 -33.37 25.51
N TRP A 492 19.96 -32.05 25.58
CA TRP A 492 18.75 -31.38 25.11
C TRP A 492 18.51 -31.56 23.60
N ILE A 493 19.52 -31.33 22.74
CA ILE A 493 19.39 -31.52 21.29
C ILE A 493 19.08 -32.99 20.95
N ARG A 494 19.68 -33.96 21.64
CA ARG A 494 19.36 -35.37 21.43
C ARG A 494 17.92 -35.70 21.81
N ALA A 495 17.40 -35.13 22.89
CA ALA A 495 15.99 -35.28 23.27
C ALA A 495 15.05 -34.71 22.19
N VAL A 496 15.41 -33.56 21.61
CA VAL A 496 14.70 -32.96 20.48
C VAL A 496 14.73 -33.90 19.27
N ALA A 497 15.94 -34.31 18.88
CA ALA A 497 16.15 -35.14 17.72
C ALA A 497 15.36 -36.46 17.81
N LYS A 498 15.32 -37.08 19.02
CA LYS A 498 14.49 -38.27 19.27
C LYS A 498 13.00 -38.05 18.99
N LYS A 499 12.45 -36.89 19.45
CA LYS A 499 11.04 -36.57 19.25
C LYS A 499 10.66 -36.34 17.77
N ILE A 500 11.58 -35.79 16.98
CA ILE A 500 11.37 -35.51 15.54
C ILE A 500 11.97 -36.59 14.62
N LYS A 501 12.43 -37.69 15.19
CA LYS A 501 13.07 -38.80 14.48
C LYS A 501 14.27 -38.37 13.61
N ALA A 502 15.08 -37.42 14.10
CA ALA A 502 16.28 -36.93 13.43
C ALA A 502 17.56 -37.57 13.98
N LYS A 503 18.56 -37.80 13.13
CA LYS A 503 19.90 -38.27 13.51
C LYS A 503 20.75 -37.04 13.92
N VAL A 504 21.37 -37.11 15.10
CA VAL A 504 22.35 -36.10 15.53
C VAL A 504 23.73 -36.50 15.07
N ILE A 505 24.41 -35.61 14.37
CA ILE A 505 25.77 -35.78 13.86
C ILE A 505 26.64 -34.77 14.61
N MET A 506 27.73 -35.24 15.21
CA MET A 506 28.74 -34.39 15.86
C MET A 506 29.84 -34.00 14.88
N TRP A 507 30.15 -32.73 14.83
CA TRP A 507 31.17 -32.18 13.95
C TRP A 507 32.33 -31.54 14.76
#